data_36c168ac0f92735b04c725ce989a6bf3
#
_entry.id   36c168ac0f92735b04c725ce989a6bf3
#
_cell.length_a   1.000
_cell.length_b   1.000
_cell.length_c   1.000
_cell.angle_alpha   90.00
_cell.angle_beta   90.00
_cell.angle_gamma   90.00
#
_symmetry.space_group_name_H-M   'P 1'
#
loop_
_entity.id
_entity.type
_entity.pdbx_description
1 polymer ?
#
loop_
_entity_poly.entity_id
_entity_poly.type
_entity_poly.pdbx_seq_one_letter_code
_entity_poly.pdbx_strand_id
1 'polypeptide(L)'
;MESKPKAHLFAFAAMALFVFVFLGSEYHFDIAYGELAGPDSVVGAQASILATSAIGLVGYSLVNRMAVAKHRSILAGVLGTISALLLIATQLTQSASVLLSLGCLLFLILGMLGNATYFSVAQTHYASSYLSRLVGASYAAGLLAQFLLHSLAPNSIVEAAIIGASIIVLGFALAARRNMLHVVPVESTLLKEDQRTAD
;
A
#
# COMPACT_ATOMS: atom_id res chain seq x y z
N MET A 1 15.51 -15.43 14.87
CA MET A 1 14.84 -15.98 13.68
C MET A 1 13.35 -16.06 13.95
N GLU A 2 12.54 -15.34 13.18
CA GLU A 2 11.09 -15.40 13.31
C GLU A 2 10.59 -16.74 12.74
N SER A 3 9.57 -17.36 13.37
CA SER A 3 9.04 -18.63 12.87
C SER A 3 8.37 -18.41 11.50
N LYS A 4 8.64 -19.27 10.53
CA LYS A 4 8.07 -19.19 9.18
C LYS A 4 6.55 -18.90 9.14
N PRO A 5 5.69 -19.54 9.98
CA PRO A 5 4.25 -19.28 9.95
C PRO A 5 3.87 -17.84 10.33
N LYS A 6 4.60 -17.18 11.25
CA LYS A 6 4.34 -15.78 11.62
C LYS A 6 4.66 -14.80 10.48
N ALA A 7 5.71 -15.09 9.71
CA ALA A 7 6.06 -14.28 8.55
C ALA A 7 5.00 -14.39 7.44
N HIS A 8 4.46 -15.58 7.21
CA HIS A 8 3.39 -15.82 6.23
C HIS A 8 2.08 -15.10 6.61
N LEU A 9 1.68 -15.20 7.87
CA LEU A 9 0.49 -14.52 8.36
C LEU A 9 0.61 -12.99 8.24
N PHE A 10 1.78 -12.46 8.58
CA PHE A 10 2.03 -11.02 8.41
C PHE A 10 1.94 -10.59 6.95
N ALA A 11 2.58 -11.33 6.03
CA ALA A 11 2.56 -11.02 4.60
C ALA A 11 1.12 -11.03 4.05
N PHE A 12 0.33 -12.03 4.44
CA PHE A 12 -1.10 -12.10 4.10
C PHE A 12 -1.86 -10.89 4.64
N ALA A 13 -1.74 -10.61 5.93
CA ALA A 13 -2.47 -9.52 6.58
C ALA A 13 -2.08 -8.14 6.03
N ALA A 14 -0.78 -7.88 5.82
CA ALA A 14 -0.30 -6.62 5.26
C ALA A 14 -0.80 -6.42 3.83
N MET A 15 -0.80 -7.47 3.00
CA MET A 15 -1.30 -7.40 1.64
C MET A 15 -2.82 -7.20 1.59
N ALA A 16 -3.58 -7.94 2.40
CA ALA A 16 -5.03 -7.78 2.50
C ALA A 16 -5.41 -6.37 2.99
N LEU A 17 -4.68 -5.87 4.00
CA LEU A 17 -4.87 -4.52 4.53
C LEU A 17 -4.52 -3.45 3.48
N PHE A 18 -3.44 -3.65 2.71
CA PHE A 18 -3.09 -2.74 1.61
C PHE A 18 -4.20 -2.68 0.55
N VAL A 19 -4.70 -3.82 0.09
CA VAL A 19 -5.81 -3.87 -0.88
C VAL A 19 -7.04 -3.18 -0.33
N PHE A 20 -7.40 -3.45 0.92
CA PHE A 20 -8.52 -2.83 1.61
C PHE A 20 -8.41 -1.30 1.64
N VAL A 21 -7.26 -0.75 2.07
CA VAL A 21 -7.11 0.71 2.17
C VAL A 21 -6.98 1.38 0.81
N PHE A 22 -6.39 0.72 -0.18
CA PHE A 22 -6.24 1.23 -1.53
C PHE A 22 -7.62 1.41 -2.20
N LEU A 23 -8.41 0.33 -2.23
CA LEU A 23 -9.74 0.34 -2.83
C LEU A 23 -10.72 1.24 -2.06
N GLY A 24 -10.63 1.25 -0.73
CA GLY A 24 -11.44 2.15 0.08
C GLY A 24 -11.13 3.63 -0.18
N SER A 25 -9.85 3.97 -0.32
CA SER A 25 -9.44 5.33 -0.66
C SER A 25 -9.89 5.73 -2.08
N GLU A 26 -9.81 4.81 -3.06
CA GLU A 26 -10.29 5.01 -4.42
C GLU A 26 -11.80 5.27 -4.43
N TYR A 27 -12.56 4.42 -3.77
CA TYR A 27 -14.01 4.57 -3.66
C TYR A 27 -14.44 5.92 -3.09
N HIS A 28 -13.81 6.36 -1.99
CA HIS A 28 -14.11 7.66 -1.39
C HIS A 28 -13.70 8.84 -2.26
N PHE A 29 -12.58 8.71 -2.99
CA PHE A 29 -12.16 9.73 -3.93
C PHE A 29 -13.16 9.85 -5.09
N ASP A 30 -13.59 8.73 -5.67
CA ASP A 30 -14.50 8.70 -6.82
C ASP A 30 -15.86 9.32 -6.48
N ILE A 31 -16.42 9.01 -5.30
CA ILE A 31 -17.66 9.62 -4.84
C ILE A 31 -17.48 11.13 -4.66
N ALA A 32 -16.48 11.55 -3.90
CA ALA A 32 -16.26 12.97 -3.62
C ALA A 32 -15.99 13.76 -4.92
N TYR A 33 -15.24 13.17 -5.85
CA TYR A 33 -14.95 13.81 -7.13
C TYR A 33 -16.19 13.89 -8.02
N GLY A 34 -16.98 12.81 -8.08
CA GLY A 34 -18.25 12.77 -8.83
C GLY A 34 -19.25 13.80 -8.33
N GLU A 35 -19.34 14.03 -7.02
CA GLU A 35 -20.19 15.07 -6.42
C GLU A 35 -19.74 16.48 -6.80
N LEU A 36 -18.44 16.75 -6.90
CA LEU A 36 -17.91 18.08 -7.17
C LEU A 36 -17.78 18.41 -8.67
N ALA A 37 -17.42 17.46 -9.49
CA ALA A 37 -17.06 17.67 -10.91
C ALA A 37 -18.04 17.00 -11.90
N GLY A 38 -18.99 16.21 -11.38
CA GLY A 38 -19.95 15.44 -12.16
C GLY A 38 -19.46 14.02 -12.53
N PRO A 39 -20.38 13.08 -12.72
CA PRO A 39 -20.04 11.66 -12.91
C PRO A 39 -19.21 11.40 -14.18
N ASP A 40 -19.39 12.18 -15.22
CA ASP A 40 -18.68 12.00 -16.51
C ASP A 40 -17.15 12.27 -16.39
N SER A 41 -16.75 13.04 -15.37
CA SER A 41 -15.35 13.42 -15.14
C SER A 41 -14.58 12.42 -14.26
N VAL A 42 -15.27 11.50 -13.58
CA VAL A 42 -14.67 10.54 -12.61
C VAL A 42 -13.66 9.64 -13.29
N VAL A 43 -13.96 9.12 -14.49
CA VAL A 43 -13.07 8.19 -15.21
C VAL A 43 -11.70 8.82 -15.48
N GLY A 44 -11.67 10.10 -15.90
CA GLY A 44 -10.42 10.83 -16.15
C GLY A 44 -9.62 11.09 -14.87
N ALA A 45 -10.33 11.42 -13.78
CA ALA A 45 -9.72 11.63 -12.48
C ALA A 45 -9.16 10.32 -11.91
N GLN A 46 -9.91 9.22 -12.00
CA GLN A 46 -9.48 7.89 -11.60
C GLN A 46 -8.23 7.44 -12.38
N ALA A 47 -8.20 7.63 -13.69
CA ALA A 47 -7.01 7.36 -14.48
C ALA A 47 -5.78 8.15 -13.99
N SER A 48 -5.97 9.40 -13.57
CA SER A 48 -4.91 10.27 -13.05
C SER A 48 -4.36 9.75 -11.72
N ILE A 49 -5.22 9.39 -10.76
CA ILE A 49 -4.78 8.87 -9.46
C ILE A 49 -4.12 7.50 -9.60
N LEU A 50 -4.61 6.63 -10.48
CA LEU A 50 -4.00 5.32 -10.74
C LEU A 50 -2.62 5.47 -11.41
N ALA A 51 -2.47 6.42 -12.35
CA ALA A 51 -1.17 6.73 -12.96
C ALA A 51 -0.15 7.21 -11.90
N THR A 52 -0.56 8.10 -10.98
CA THR A 52 0.32 8.55 -9.90
C THR A 52 0.65 7.43 -8.91
N SER A 53 -0.28 6.52 -8.66
CA SER A 53 -0.02 5.32 -7.85
C SER A 53 1.04 4.43 -8.50
N ALA A 54 0.99 4.22 -9.82
CA ALA A 54 2.01 3.48 -10.56
C ALA A 54 3.39 4.15 -10.46
N ILE A 55 3.44 5.48 -10.54
CA ILE A 55 4.68 6.25 -10.31
C ILE A 55 5.19 6.02 -8.88
N GLY A 56 4.31 6.02 -7.89
CA GLY A 56 4.64 5.74 -6.49
C GLY A 56 5.23 4.35 -6.29
N LEU A 57 4.65 3.33 -6.94
CA LEU A 57 5.17 1.96 -6.93
C LEU A 57 6.62 1.89 -7.40
N VAL A 58 6.95 2.55 -8.51
CA VAL A 58 8.33 2.59 -9.04
C VAL A 58 9.22 3.48 -8.16
N GLY A 59 8.72 4.64 -7.76
CA GLY A 59 9.46 5.65 -7.00
C GLY A 59 9.96 5.15 -5.65
N TYR A 60 9.20 4.32 -4.96
CA TYR A 60 9.62 3.76 -3.67
C TYR A 60 10.92 2.97 -3.77
N SER A 61 11.13 2.21 -4.84
CA SER A 61 12.37 1.45 -5.05
C SER A 61 13.60 2.36 -5.10
N LEU A 62 13.48 3.54 -5.71
CA LEU A 62 14.53 4.56 -5.75
C LEU A 62 14.77 5.18 -4.37
N VAL A 63 13.71 5.61 -3.70
CA VAL A 63 13.77 6.21 -2.35
C VAL A 63 14.37 5.21 -1.36
N ASN A 64 13.96 3.94 -1.43
CA ASN A 64 14.46 2.89 -0.54
C ASN A 64 15.95 2.59 -0.75
N ARG A 65 16.48 2.75 -1.97
CA ARG A 65 17.94 2.63 -2.24
C ARG A 65 18.72 3.78 -1.64
N MET A 66 18.18 4.99 -1.66
CA MET A 66 18.82 6.20 -1.14
C MET A 66 18.75 6.32 0.39
N ALA A 67 17.72 5.73 1.00
CA ALA A 67 17.50 5.82 2.44
C ALA A 67 18.45 4.91 3.22
N VAL A 68 19.09 5.47 4.25
CA VAL A 68 19.88 4.70 5.21
C VAL A 68 18.98 3.71 5.93
N ALA A 69 19.46 2.49 6.18
CA ALA A 69 18.69 1.38 6.76
C ALA A 69 17.88 1.77 8.02
N LYS A 70 18.42 2.66 8.86
CA LYS A 70 17.74 3.18 10.07
C LYS A 70 16.48 3.99 9.73
N HIS A 71 16.47 4.72 8.61
CA HIS A 71 15.37 5.62 8.25
C HIS A 71 14.26 4.94 7.44
N ARG A 72 14.51 3.75 6.87
CA ARG A 72 13.53 3.02 6.06
C ARG A 72 12.28 2.64 6.85
N SER A 73 12.44 2.21 8.09
CA SER A 73 11.30 1.86 8.94
C SER A 73 10.46 3.09 9.32
N ILE A 74 11.13 4.22 9.62
CA ILE A 74 10.45 5.48 9.92
C ILE A 74 9.68 5.96 8.70
N LEU A 75 10.26 5.83 7.50
CA LEU A 75 9.64 6.24 6.25
C LEU A 75 8.26 5.60 6.05
N ALA A 76 8.12 4.28 6.26
CA ALA A 76 6.82 3.61 6.08
C ALA A 76 5.76 4.15 7.06
N GLY A 77 6.11 4.38 8.32
CA GLY A 77 5.20 4.99 9.30
C GLY A 77 4.80 6.42 8.93
N VAL A 78 5.76 7.22 8.48
CA VAL A 78 5.52 8.61 8.03
C VAL A 78 4.61 8.62 6.80
N LEU A 79 4.88 7.78 5.80
CA LEU A 79 4.06 7.67 4.60
C LEU A 79 2.62 7.24 4.96
N GLY A 80 2.44 6.29 5.87
CA GLY A 80 1.11 5.90 6.36
C GLY A 80 0.38 7.06 7.03
N THR A 81 1.05 7.81 7.90
CA THR A 81 0.45 8.96 8.58
C THR A 81 0.07 10.07 7.61
N ILE A 82 0.94 10.41 6.66
CA ILE A 82 0.66 11.43 5.64
C ILE A 82 -0.51 10.97 4.75
N SER A 83 -0.57 9.70 4.34
CA SER A 83 -1.69 9.19 3.54
C SER A 83 -3.03 9.30 4.28
N ALA A 84 -3.07 8.98 5.57
CA ALA A 84 -4.29 9.12 6.37
C ALA A 84 -4.74 10.59 6.48
N LEU A 85 -3.80 11.53 6.67
CA LEU A 85 -4.10 12.96 6.69
C LEU A 85 -4.60 13.48 5.32
N LEU A 86 -4.00 13.01 4.23
CA LEU A 86 -4.45 13.33 2.87
C LEU A 86 -5.85 12.78 2.60
N LEU A 87 -6.16 11.56 3.03
CA LEU A 87 -7.50 10.98 2.91
C LEU A 87 -8.54 11.85 3.65
N ILE A 88 -8.23 12.33 4.84
CA ILE A 88 -9.11 13.26 5.57
C ILE A 88 -9.25 14.57 4.81
N ALA A 89 -8.15 15.13 4.29
CA ALA A 89 -8.16 16.37 3.53
C ALA A 89 -9.00 16.26 2.25
N THR A 90 -9.01 15.11 1.56
CA THR A 90 -9.89 14.89 0.40
C THR A 90 -11.37 14.96 0.76
N GLN A 91 -11.76 14.54 1.96
CA GLN A 91 -13.16 14.60 2.41
C GLN A 91 -13.60 16.01 2.82
N LEU A 92 -12.68 16.90 3.10
CA LEU A 92 -12.96 18.27 3.57
C LEU A 92 -12.93 19.32 2.45
N THR A 93 -12.37 19.00 1.29
CA THR A 93 -12.24 19.95 0.19
C THR A 93 -13.54 20.07 -0.61
N GLN A 94 -13.82 21.30 -1.07
CA GLN A 94 -14.99 21.62 -1.89
C GLN A 94 -14.60 22.04 -3.32
N SER A 95 -13.35 21.85 -3.70
CA SER A 95 -12.85 22.22 -5.03
C SER A 95 -12.36 20.97 -5.77
N ALA A 96 -12.92 20.69 -6.93
CA ALA A 96 -12.56 19.53 -7.74
C ALA A 96 -11.07 19.52 -8.14
N SER A 97 -10.47 20.66 -8.45
CA SER A 97 -9.05 20.75 -8.81
C SER A 97 -8.13 20.48 -7.59
N VAL A 98 -8.51 20.96 -6.41
CA VAL A 98 -7.79 20.68 -5.16
C VAL A 98 -7.94 19.21 -4.80
N LEU A 99 -9.16 18.65 -4.91
CA LEU A 99 -9.43 17.23 -4.65
C LEU A 99 -8.59 16.33 -5.55
N LEU A 100 -8.52 16.63 -6.86
CA LEU A 100 -7.69 15.87 -7.80
C LEU A 100 -6.21 15.92 -7.40
N SER A 101 -5.70 17.08 -7.03
CA SER A 101 -4.30 17.24 -6.61
C SER A 101 -4.00 16.45 -5.32
N LEU A 102 -4.88 16.53 -4.33
CA LEU A 102 -4.76 15.76 -3.08
C LEU A 102 -4.88 14.26 -3.34
N GLY A 103 -5.80 13.85 -4.21
CA GLY A 103 -5.96 12.46 -4.65
C GLY A 103 -4.70 11.93 -5.33
N CYS A 104 -4.14 12.65 -6.29
CA CYS A 104 -2.90 12.27 -6.94
C CYS A 104 -1.75 12.11 -5.93
N LEU A 105 -1.62 13.02 -4.97
CA LEU A 105 -0.61 12.92 -3.92
C LEU A 105 -0.86 11.74 -2.98
N LEU A 106 -2.10 11.53 -2.55
CA LEU A 106 -2.51 10.38 -1.74
C LEU A 106 -2.14 9.06 -2.44
N PHE A 107 -2.52 8.90 -3.72
CA PHE A 107 -2.29 7.67 -4.46
C PHE A 107 -0.83 7.47 -4.84
N LEU A 108 -0.06 8.53 -5.02
CA LEU A 108 1.40 8.45 -5.13
C LEU A 108 2.00 7.78 -3.88
N ILE A 109 1.59 8.23 -2.69
CA ILE A 109 2.11 7.70 -1.41
C ILE A 109 1.56 6.30 -1.14
N LEU A 110 0.28 6.03 -1.44
CA LEU A 110 -0.28 4.67 -1.36
C LEU A 110 0.44 3.71 -2.31
N GLY A 111 0.83 4.15 -3.50
CA GLY A 111 1.68 3.37 -4.40
C GLY A 111 3.03 3.02 -3.79
N MET A 112 3.67 3.97 -3.08
CA MET A 112 4.90 3.71 -2.36
C MET A 112 4.71 2.69 -1.23
N LEU A 113 3.63 2.79 -0.45
CA LEU A 113 3.28 1.80 0.58
C LEU A 113 2.96 0.43 -0.02
N GLY A 114 2.31 0.41 -1.18
CA GLY A 114 2.06 -0.80 -1.97
C GLY A 114 3.37 -1.51 -2.33
N ASN A 115 4.35 -0.79 -2.86
CA ASN A 115 5.66 -1.38 -3.16
C ASN A 115 6.33 -1.94 -1.90
N ALA A 116 6.31 -1.21 -0.78
CA ALA A 116 6.85 -1.71 0.49
C ALA A 116 6.15 -3.00 0.94
N THR A 117 4.83 -3.09 0.75
CA THR A 117 4.03 -4.27 1.06
C THR A 117 4.40 -5.45 0.15
N TYR A 118 4.40 -5.24 -1.18
CA TYR A 118 4.79 -6.27 -2.15
C TYR A 118 6.21 -6.78 -1.91
N PHE A 119 7.14 -5.87 -1.61
CA PHE A 119 8.52 -6.22 -1.31
C PHE A 119 8.62 -7.10 -0.05
N SER A 120 7.87 -6.78 1.02
CA SER A 120 7.83 -7.58 2.24
C SER A 120 7.26 -8.98 1.99
N VAL A 121 6.25 -9.08 1.12
CA VAL A 121 5.66 -10.36 0.69
C VAL A 121 6.66 -11.18 -0.13
N ALA A 122 7.33 -10.56 -1.10
CA ALA A 122 8.30 -11.23 -1.97
C ALA A 122 9.48 -11.82 -1.19
N GLN A 123 9.94 -11.13 -0.14
CA GLN A 123 11.02 -11.63 0.73
C GLN A 123 10.63 -12.85 1.58
N THR A 124 9.34 -13.06 1.81
CA THR A 124 8.86 -14.12 2.69
C THR A 124 8.72 -15.47 1.95
N HIS A 125 8.64 -15.47 0.62
CA HIS A 125 8.21 -16.64 -0.17
C HIS A 125 9.04 -16.81 -1.43
N TYR A 126 9.85 -17.87 -1.45
CA TYR A 126 10.61 -18.27 -2.63
C TYR A 126 9.85 -19.20 -3.59
N ALA A 127 8.77 -19.86 -3.15
CA ALA A 127 8.01 -20.77 -3.99
C ALA A 127 6.88 -20.04 -4.74
N SER A 128 6.97 -19.93 -6.07
CA SER A 128 6.03 -19.20 -6.93
C SER A 128 4.56 -19.61 -6.79
N SER A 129 4.28 -20.92 -6.60
CA SER A 129 2.92 -21.43 -6.46
C SER A 129 2.24 -20.98 -5.14
N TYR A 130 3.00 -20.83 -4.07
CA TYR A 130 2.48 -20.34 -2.80
C TYR A 130 2.26 -18.82 -2.83
N LEU A 131 3.17 -18.10 -3.48
CA LEU A 131 3.07 -16.64 -3.62
C LEU A 131 1.78 -16.21 -4.34
N SER A 132 1.45 -16.87 -5.46
CA SER A 132 0.23 -16.54 -6.21
C SER A 132 -1.06 -16.81 -5.40
N ARG A 133 -1.09 -17.91 -4.64
CA ARG A 133 -2.22 -18.21 -3.74
C ARG A 133 -2.34 -17.18 -2.61
N LEU A 134 -1.22 -16.80 -2.01
CA LEU A 134 -1.20 -15.80 -0.93
C LEU A 134 -1.68 -14.44 -1.46
N VAL A 135 -1.18 -13.99 -2.60
CA VAL A 135 -1.61 -12.72 -3.22
C VAL A 135 -3.09 -12.76 -3.57
N GLY A 136 -3.57 -13.83 -4.23
CA GLY A 136 -4.98 -13.97 -4.58
C GLY A 136 -5.91 -14.00 -3.37
N ALA A 137 -5.57 -14.76 -2.33
CA ALA A 137 -6.34 -14.83 -1.09
C ALA A 137 -6.32 -13.49 -0.33
N SER A 138 -5.18 -12.79 -0.28
CA SER A 138 -5.07 -11.48 0.34
C SER A 138 -5.92 -10.44 -0.39
N TYR A 139 -5.92 -10.48 -1.73
CA TYR A 139 -6.72 -9.60 -2.55
C TYR A 139 -8.23 -9.83 -2.29
N ALA A 140 -8.67 -11.09 -2.30
CA ALA A 140 -10.05 -11.45 -2.00
C ALA A 140 -10.46 -11.02 -0.58
N ALA A 141 -9.58 -11.19 0.42
CA ALA A 141 -9.84 -10.76 1.79
C ALA A 141 -9.96 -9.24 1.91
N GLY A 142 -9.09 -8.48 1.22
CA GLY A 142 -9.14 -7.01 1.19
C GLY A 142 -10.41 -6.48 0.54
N LEU A 143 -10.81 -7.05 -0.61
CA LEU A 143 -12.08 -6.74 -1.29
C LEU A 143 -13.28 -7.03 -0.39
N LEU A 144 -13.32 -8.21 0.23
CA LEU A 144 -14.41 -8.58 1.13
C LEU A 144 -14.50 -7.63 2.33
N ALA A 145 -13.36 -7.27 2.92
CA ALA A 145 -13.30 -6.31 4.02
C ALA A 145 -13.85 -4.94 3.61
N GLN A 146 -13.50 -4.45 2.40
CA GLN A 146 -14.03 -3.19 1.87
C GLN A 146 -15.55 -3.27 1.65
N PHE A 147 -16.05 -4.35 1.05
CA PHE A 147 -17.46 -4.56 0.85
C PHE A 147 -18.24 -4.59 2.19
N LEU A 148 -17.71 -5.31 3.18
CA LEU A 148 -18.32 -5.38 4.51
C LEU A 148 -18.31 -4.02 5.20
N LEU A 149 -17.19 -3.28 5.14
CA LEU A 149 -17.13 -1.94 5.73
C LEU A 149 -18.17 -1.02 5.10
N HIS A 150 -18.23 -0.96 3.77
CA HIS A 150 -19.22 -0.14 3.06
C HIS A 150 -20.67 -0.53 3.41
N SER A 151 -20.94 -1.83 3.58
CA SER A 151 -22.29 -2.33 3.92
C SER A 151 -22.68 -2.06 5.37
N LEU A 152 -21.72 -1.97 6.29
CA LEU A 152 -21.96 -1.86 7.74
C LEU A 152 -21.72 -0.45 8.29
N ALA A 153 -20.95 0.38 7.59
CA ALA A 153 -20.65 1.73 8.06
C ALA A 153 -21.93 2.59 8.06
N PRO A 154 -22.19 3.32 9.15
CA PRO A 154 -23.40 4.14 9.28
C PRO A 154 -23.36 5.40 8.38
N ASN A 155 -22.18 5.83 7.96
CA ASN A 155 -21.98 6.98 7.07
C ASN A 155 -20.55 6.98 6.49
N SER A 156 -20.33 7.78 5.44
CA SER A 156 -19.05 7.89 4.73
C SER A 156 -17.89 8.41 5.61
N ILE A 157 -18.17 9.23 6.62
CA ILE A 157 -17.15 9.77 7.53
C ILE A 157 -16.55 8.65 8.39
N VAL A 158 -17.41 7.79 8.95
CA VAL A 158 -16.95 6.64 9.74
C VAL A 158 -16.17 5.67 8.87
N GLU A 159 -16.62 5.42 7.65
CA GLU A 159 -15.92 4.58 6.68
C GLU A 159 -14.53 5.15 6.37
N ALA A 160 -14.42 6.43 6.01
CA ALA A 160 -13.15 7.10 5.76
C ALA A 160 -12.21 7.10 6.99
N ALA A 161 -12.77 7.25 8.20
CA ALA A 161 -11.99 7.20 9.45
C ALA A 161 -11.40 5.80 9.69
N ILE A 162 -12.16 4.74 9.42
CA ILE A 162 -11.67 3.36 9.54
C ILE A 162 -10.58 3.08 8.50
N ILE A 163 -10.75 3.53 7.26
CA ILE A 163 -9.73 3.41 6.20
C ILE A 163 -8.47 4.18 6.61
N GLY A 164 -8.60 5.43 7.07
CA GLY A 164 -7.47 6.24 7.53
C GLY A 164 -6.70 5.59 8.68
N ALA A 165 -7.42 5.08 9.70
CA ALA A 165 -6.80 4.32 10.79
C ALA A 165 -6.07 3.07 10.28
N SER A 166 -6.65 2.38 9.31
CA SER A 166 -6.07 1.18 8.70
C SER A 166 -4.80 1.49 7.90
N ILE A 167 -4.73 2.65 7.23
CA ILE A 167 -3.51 3.14 6.56
C ILE A 167 -2.39 3.37 7.59
N ILE A 168 -2.70 3.99 8.72
CA ILE A 168 -1.72 4.20 9.81
C ILE A 168 -1.22 2.85 10.33
N VAL A 169 -2.12 1.91 10.61
CA VAL A 169 -1.77 0.56 11.06
C VAL A 169 -0.86 -0.14 10.06
N LEU A 170 -1.15 -0.07 8.76
CA LEU A 170 -0.31 -0.62 7.71
C LEU A 170 1.09 0.00 7.72
N GLY A 171 1.19 1.33 7.76
CA GLY A 171 2.46 2.05 7.80
C GLY A 171 3.33 1.65 9.00
N PHE A 172 2.75 1.59 10.19
CA PHE A 172 3.48 1.16 11.39
C PHE A 172 3.80 -0.34 11.42
N ALA A 173 2.92 -1.20 10.89
CA ALA A 173 3.19 -2.62 10.76
C ALA A 173 4.39 -2.89 9.84
N LEU A 174 4.49 -2.15 8.71
CA LEU A 174 5.65 -2.20 7.81
C LEU A 174 6.91 -1.63 8.50
N ALA A 175 6.77 -0.53 9.23
CA ALA A 175 7.86 0.10 9.98
C ALA A 175 8.46 -0.84 11.05
N ALA A 176 7.64 -1.63 11.72
CA ALA A 176 8.08 -2.59 12.73
C ALA A 176 8.93 -3.74 12.16
N ARG A 177 8.81 -4.02 10.86
CA ARG A 177 9.52 -5.11 10.17
C ARG A 177 10.83 -4.64 9.51
N ARG A 178 11.72 -4.03 10.29
CA ARG A 178 13.01 -3.46 9.84
C ARG A 178 13.82 -4.36 8.92
N ASN A 179 13.86 -5.66 9.19
CA ASN A 179 14.69 -6.61 8.46
C ASN A 179 14.09 -7.01 7.09
N MET A 180 12.80 -6.83 6.88
CA MET A 180 12.13 -7.16 5.62
C MET A 180 12.22 -6.04 4.58
N LEU A 181 12.61 -4.83 4.98
CA LEU A 181 12.80 -3.69 4.08
C LEU A 181 14.24 -3.59 3.51
N HIS A 182 15.13 -4.53 3.86
CA HIS A 182 16.47 -4.57 3.32
C HIS A 182 16.48 -5.21 1.93
N VAL A 183 16.85 -4.43 0.93
CA VAL A 183 17.24 -4.96 -0.38
C VAL A 183 18.57 -5.70 -0.20
N VAL A 184 18.55 -7.02 -0.22
CA VAL A 184 19.78 -7.80 -0.38
C VAL A 184 20.22 -7.61 -1.83
N PRO A 185 21.44 -7.09 -2.12
CA PRO A 185 21.90 -6.99 -3.49
C PRO A 185 21.91 -8.38 -4.13
N VAL A 186 21.32 -8.51 -5.31
CA VAL A 186 21.23 -9.77 -6.08
C VAL A 186 22.63 -10.37 -6.31
N GLU A 187 23.63 -9.53 -6.41
CA GLU A 187 25.05 -9.91 -6.57
C GLU A 187 25.58 -10.82 -5.46
N SER A 188 25.16 -10.64 -4.22
CA SER A 188 25.62 -11.47 -3.10
C SER A 188 24.99 -12.86 -3.07
N THR A 189 23.89 -13.05 -3.77
CA THR A 189 23.20 -14.34 -3.87
C THR A 189 23.80 -15.18 -5.00
N LEU A 190 24.15 -14.55 -6.12
CA LEU A 190 24.76 -15.23 -7.27
C LEU A 190 26.20 -15.71 -6.94
N LEU A 191 26.97 -14.90 -6.21
CA LEU A 191 28.32 -15.28 -5.77
C LEU A 191 28.31 -16.46 -4.77
N LYS A 192 27.27 -16.59 -3.95
CA LYS A 192 27.12 -17.73 -3.03
C LYS A 192 26.66 -19.02 -3.72
N GLU A 193 25.92 -18.90 -4.80
CA GLU A 193 25.45 -20.05 -5.59
C GLU A 193 26.59 -20.60 -6.46
N ASP A 194 27.42 -19.73 -7.04
CA ASP A 194 28.64 -20.11 -7.80
C ASP A 194 29.70 -20.80 -6.91
N GLN A 195 29.85 -20.37 -5.65
CA GLN A 195 30.73 -21.03 -4.71
C GLN A 195 30.25 -22.42 -4.25
N ARG A 196 28.93 -22.64 -4.23
CA ARG A 196 28.33 -23.95 -3.87
C ARG A 196 28.37 -24.99 -5.00
N THR A 197 28.50 -24.54 -6.23
CA THR A 197 28.60 -25.44 -7.42
C THR A 197 30.05 -25.73 -7.76
N ALA A 198 31.02 -25.08 -7.11
CA ALA A 198 32.47 -25.32 -7.33
C ALA A 198 33.12 -26.24 -6.28
N ASP A 199 32.40 -26.61 -5.22
CA ASP A 199 32.77 -27.64 -4.23
C ASP A 199 32.00 -28.95 -4.49
#